data_4f66c6221a2b7d02b43584d479b34699
#
_entry.id   4f66c6221a2b7d02b43584d479b34699
#
_cell.length_a   1.000
_cell.length_b   1.000
_cell.length_c   1.000
_cell.angle_alpha   90.00
_cell.angle_beta   90.00
_cell.angle_gamma   90.00
#
_symmetry.space_group_name_H-M   'P 1'
#
loop_
_entity.id
_entity.type
_entity.pdbx_description
1 polymer ?
#
loop_
_entity_poly.entity_id
_entity_poly.type
_entity_poly.pdbx_seq_one_letter_code
_entity_poly.pdbx_strand_id
1 'polypeptide(L)'
;MGSEMCIRDRSISYVGYTPQTVKVTGQNIYSVQLASDTKLLSEVVVTALGIKREQKALSYNVQQVKSDELTQIKDANFVNSLNGKVAGVTINTSSSGVGGASRVVMRGTKSIEQSSNALYVIDGIPMYNFGGGGDTEFGSKGATEAIADINPEDIESISVLTGAAAAALYGSNAANGAIVITTK
;
A
#
# COMPACT_ATOMS: atom_id res chain seq x y z
N MET A 1 4.34 55.49 -29.14
CA MET A 1 4.74 54.07 -29.22
C MET A 1 5.33 53.70 -27.87
N GLY A 2 4.49 53.15 -27.00
CA GLY A 2 4.90 52.73 -25.66
C GLY A 2 5.61 51.38 -25.73
N SER A 3 6.87 51.38 -25.35
CA SER A 3 7.65 50.15 -25.15
C SER A 3 7.01 49.36 -24.00
N GLU A 4 6.37 48.24 -24.28
CA GLU A 4 5.95 47.30 -23.29
C GLU A 4 7.19 46.70 -22.65
N MET A 5 7.50 47.17 -21.46
CA MET A 5 8.56 46.66 -20.63
C MET A 5 8.14 45.24 -20.18
N CYS A 6 8.82 44.23 -20.69
CA CYS A 6 8.60 42.84 -20.29
C CYS A 6 8.71 42.72 -18.76
N ILE A 7 7.57 42.57 -18.10
CA ILE A 7 7.50 42.27 -16.67
C ILE A 7 8.06 40.87 -16.48
N ARG A 8 9.27 40.78 -15.90
CA ARG A 8 9.88 39.49 -15.54
C ARG A 8 9.38 39.09 -14.17
N ASP A 9 8.49 38.09 -14.15
CA ASP A 9 8.08 37.49 -12.91
C ASP A 9 9.14 36.45 -12.48
N ARG A 10 9.56 36.50 -11.21
CA ARG A 10 10.44 35.48 -10.63
C ARG A 10 9.64 34.62 -9.70
N SER A 11 9.61 33.29 -9.95
CA SER A 11 9.10 32.31 -9.04
C SER A 11 10.20 31.84 -8.10
N ILE A 12 9.94 31.98 -6.80
CA ILE A 12 10.84 31.56 -5.74
C ILE A 12 10.19 30.36 -5.06
N SER A 13 10.87 29.21 -5.09
CA SER A 13 10.42 28.00 -4.44
C SER A 13 11.52 27.44 -3.56
N TYR A 14 11.13 26.94 -2.40
CA TYR A 14 12.00 26.22 -1.49
C TYR A 14 11.27 25.00 -0.95
N VAL A 15 12.00 23.91 -0.70
CA VAL A 15 11.41 22.65 -0.21
C VAL A 15 10.73 22.88 1.14
N GLY A 16 9.43 22.57 1.24
CA GLY A 16 8.64 22.79 2.45
C GLY A 16 8.00 24.16 2.57
N TYR A 17 8.06 24.99 1.53
CA TYR A 17 7.43 26.30 1.49
C TYR A 17 6.56 26.47 0.24
N THR A 18 5.48 27.24 0.36
CA THR A 18 4.63 27.59 -0.79
C THR A 18 5.40 28.46 -1.77
N PRO A 19 5.44 28.12 -3.07
CA PRO A 19 6.10 28.93 -4.08
C PRO A 19 5.41 30.29 -4.21
N GLN A 20 6.20 31.36 -4.24
CA GLN A 20 5.70 32.72 -4.40
C GLN A 20 6.28 33.35 -5.66
N THR A 21 5.41 33.96 -6.47
CA THR A 21 5.84 34.71 -7.67
C THR A 21 5.90 36.19 -7.36
N VAL A 22 7.06 36.77 -7.56
CA VAL A 22 7.30 38.19 -7.32
C VAL A 22 7.55 38.91 -8.65
N LYS A 23 6.80 40.00 -8.88
CA LYS A 23 6.99 40.87 -10.04
C LYS A 23 8.21 41.75 -9.82
N VAL A 24 9.15 41.73 -10.75
CA VAL A 24 10.37 42.52 -10.70
C VAL A 24 10.07 43.92 -11.24
N THR A 25 9.99 44.90 -10.34
CA THR A 25 9.69 46.33 -10.65
C THR A 25 10.91 47.25 -10.63
N GLY A 26 12.11 46.70 -10.86
CA GLY A 26 13.32 47.51 -10.97
C GLY A 26 14.00 47.88 -9.63
N GLN A 27 13.55 47.37 -8.50
CA GLN A 27 14.24 47.48 -7.21
C GLN A 27 15.43 46.52 -7.16
N ASN A 28 16.53 46.94 -6.52
CA ASN A 28 17.74 46.11 -6.42
C ASN A 28 17.66 45.03 -5.33
N ILE A 29 16.76 45.17 -4.37
CA ILE A 29 16.62 44.22 -3.24
C ILE A 29 15.15 43.88 -3.07
N TYR A 30 14.84 42.57 -3.10
CA TYR A 30 13.52 42.03 -2.83
C TYR A 30 13.61 41.14 -1.59
N SER A 31 12.86 41.48 -0.55
CA SER A 31 12.71 40.64 0.62
C SER A 31 11.43 39.82 0.45
N VAL A 32 11.57 38.49 0.35
CA VAL A 32 10.45 37.57 0.16
C VAL A 32 10.38 36.67 1.36
N GLN A 33 9.26 36.72 2.07
CA GLN A 33 8.96 35.78 3.15
C GLN A 33 8.12 34.65 2.59
N LEU A 34 8.70 33.45 2.55
CA LEU A 34 7.98 32.24 2.15
C LEU A 34 7.18 31.70 3.34
N ALA A 35 5.89 31.43 3.13
CA ALA A 35 5.06 30.75 4.11
C ALA A 35 5.39 29.25 4.09
N SER A 36 5.59 28.65 5.26
CA SER A 36 5.81 27.20 5.36
C SER A 36 4.59 26.46 4.83
N ASP A 37 4.79 25.55 3.88
CA ASP A 37 3.74 24.66 3.41
C ASP A 37 3.56 23.54 4.45
N THR A 38 2.63 23.76 5.35
CA THR A 38 2.23 22.77 6.36
C THR A 38 1.28 21.71 5.80
N LYS A 39 1.09 21.64 4.48
CA LYS A 39 0.51 20.46 3.86
C LYS A 39 1.53 19.32 3.96
N LEU A 40 1.75 18.89 5.20
CA LEU A 40 2.24 17.55 5.45
C LEU A 40 1.25 16.63 4.72
N LEU A 41 1.73 15.94 3.71
CA LEU A 41 1.05 14.76 3.19
C LEU A 41 0.97 13.80 4.38
N SER A 42 -0.06 13.97 5.20
CA SER A 42 -0.38 13.00 6.23
C SER A 42 -0.91 11.80 5.49
N GLU A 43 -0.02 10.87 5.21
CA GLU A 43 -0.39 9.58 4.66
C GLU A 43 -1.25 8.89 5.71
N VAL A 44 -2.55 8.85 5.43
CA VAL A 44 -3.53 8.19 6.28
C VAL A 44 -3.57 6.73 5.86
N VAL A 45 -3.25 5.86 6.78
CA VAL A 45 -3.29 4.42 6.57
C VAL A 45 -4.55 3.86 7.24
N VAL A 46 -5.23 2.97 6.56
CA VAL A 46 -6.31 2.20 7.17
C VAL A 46 -5.68 1.11 8.02
N THR A 47 -5.92 1.18 9.31
CA THR A 47 -5.46 0.19 10.28
C THR A 47 -6.51 -0.92 10.47
N ALA A 48 -6.27 -1.81 11.41
CA ALA A 48 -7.23 -2.84 11.79
C ALA A 48 -8.63 -2.24 12.07
N LEU A 49 -9.64 -2.99 11.75
CA LEU A 49 -11.05 -2.62 11.94
C LEU A 49 -11.50 -1.39 11.12
N GLY A 50 -10.82 -1.05 10.03
CA GLY A 50 -11.20 0.07 9.17
C GLY A 50 -10.93 1.46 9.75
N ILE A 51 -10.21 1.57 10.87
CA ILE A 51 -9.90 2.86 11.50
C ILE A 51 -8.79 3.55 10.72
N LYS A 52 -9.06 4.77 10.24
CA LYS A 52 -8.06 5.61 9.56
C LYS A 52 -7.17 6.30 10.59
N ARG A 53 -5.85 6.07 10.50
CA ARG A 53 -4.85 6.74 11.36
C ARG A 53 -3.71 7.28 10.51
N GLU A 54 -3.06 8.33 10.98
CA GLU A 54 -1.83 8.82 10.36
C GLU A 54 -0.71 7.78 10.55
N GLN A 55 0.05 7.51 9.49
CA GLN A 55 1.15 6.55 9.52
C GLN A 55 2.17 6.89 10.63
N LYS A 56 2.42 8.17 10.87
CA LYS A 56 3.31 8.64 11.93
C LYS A 56 2.83 8.32 13.35
N ALA A 57 1.53 8.11 13.53
CA ALA A 57 0.94 7.77 14.83
C ALA A 57 0.95 6.26 15.12
N LEU A 58 1.42 5.43 14.18
CA LEU A 58 1.50 4.00 14.36
C LEU A 58 2.82 3.60 15.01
N SER A 59 2.76 2.73 16.02
CA SER A 59 3.95 2.15 16.67
C SER A 59 4.56 0.98 15.90
N TYR A 60 3.96 0.60 14.77
CA TYR A 60 4.39 -0.50 13.91
C TYR A 60 4.46 -0.07 12.45
N ASN A 61 5.30 -0.75 11.69
CA ASN A 61 5.47 -0.45 10.27
C ASN A 61 4.33 -1.03 9.46
N VAL A 62 3.66 -0.16 8.69
CA VAL A 62 2.62 -0.51 7.72
C VAL A 62 3.09 -0.05 6.34
N GLN A 63 3.07 -0.94 5.38
CA GLN A 63 3.30 -0.59 3.99
C GLN A 63 1.95 -0.57 3.28
N GLN A 64 1.66 0.54 2.63
CA GLN A 64 0.41 0.73 1.90
C GLN A 64 0.69 0.80 0.40
N VAL A 65 -0.12 0.10 -0.37
CA VAL A 65 -0.15 0.15 -1.83
C VAL A 65 -1.51 0.70 -2.24
N LYS A 66 -1.53 1.72 -3.07
CA LYS A 66 -2.75 2.36 -3.55
C LYS A 66 -3.32 1.61 -4.75
N SER A 67 -4.62 1.77 -5.00
CA SER A 67 -5.33 1.19 -6.13
C SER A 67 -4.65 1.48 -7.48
N ASP A 68 -4.17 2.71 -7.67
CA ASP A 68 -3.52 3.12 -8.92
C ASP A 68 -2.28 2.27 -9.26
N GLU A 69 -1.56 1.84 -8.23
CA GLU A 69 -0.39 0.98 -8.41
C GLU A 69 -0.78 -0.47 -8.74
N LEU A 70 -1.93 -0.93 -8.22
CA LEU A 70 -2.41 -2.29 -8.46
C LEU A 70 -2.96 -2.46 -9.88
N THR A 71 -3.61 -1.42 -10.40
CA THR A 71 -4.27 -1.47 -11.70
C THR A 71 -3.34 -1.23 -12.89
N GLN A 72 -2.09 -0.82 -12.66
CA GLN A 72 -1.09 -0.62 -13.73
C GLN A 72 -0.79 -1.90 -14.50
N ILE A 73 -0.74 -3.03 -13.81
CA ILE A 73 -0.52 -4.35 -14.42
C ILE A 73 -1.72 -5.20 -14.05
N LYS A 74 -2.58 -5.46 -15.03
CA LYS A 74 -3.76 -6.32 -14.84
C LYS A 74 -3.31 -7.77 -14.86
N ASP A 75 -3.25 -8.40 -13.70
CA ASP A 75 -3.07 -9.85 -13.54
C ASP A 75 -4.43 -10.48 -13.20
N ALA A 76 -4.62 -11.73 -13.57
CA ALA A 76 -5.82 -12.49 -13.20
C ALA A 76 -5.99 -12.63 -11.68
N ASN A 77 -4.88 -12.63 -10.93
CA ASN A 77 -4.89 -12.58 -9.48
C ASN A 77 -4.15 -11.31 -9.03
N PHE A 78 -4.88 -10.35 -8.46
CA PHE A 78 -4.31 -9.06 -8.04
C PHE A 78 -3.21 -9.20 -6.98
N VAL A 79 -3.20 -10.31 -6.22
CA VAL A 79 -2.14 -10.60 -5.25
C VAL A 79 -0.78 -10.65 -5.92
N ASN A 80 -0.69 -11.17 -7.15
CA ASN A 80 0.56 -11.20 -7.91
C ASN A 80 1.09 -9.79 -8.21
N SER A 81 0.21 -8.80 -8.36
CA SER A 81 0.62 -7.41 -8.61
C SER A 81 1.35 -6.76 -7.43
N LEU A 82 1.26 -7.33 -6.22
CA LEU A 82 2.01 -6.89 -5.04
C LEU A 82 3.48 -7.31 -5.08
N ASN A 83 3.83 -8.24 -5.95
CA ASN A 83 5.21 -8.72 -6.06
C ASN A 83 6.15 -7.58 -6.48
N GLY A 84 7.19 -7.37 -5.70
CA GLY A 84 8.16 -6.28 -5.91
C GLY A 84 7.70 -4.88 -5.44
N LYS A 85 6.42 -4.68 -5.07
CA LYS A 85 5.92 -3.40 -4.55
C LYS A 85 5.99 -3.29 -3.03
N VAL A 86 5.95 -4.44 -2.35
CA VAL A 86 5.98 -4.52 -0.89
C VAL A 86 7.27 -5.18 -0.43
N ALA A 87 8.01 -4.51 0.45
CA ALA A 87 9.26 -5.05 0.95
C ALA A 87 9.03 -6.24 1.91
N GLY A 88 9.81 -7.32 1.71
CA GLY A 88 9.75 -8.51 2.55
C GLY A 88 8.56 -9.43 2.30
N VAL A 89 7.85 -9.25 1.20
CA VAL A 89 6.80 -10.15 0.74
C VAL A 89 7.30 -10.93 -0.46
N THR A 90 7.17 -12.25 -0.38
CA THR A 90 7.47 -13.16 -1.48
C THR A 90 6.17 -13.82 -1.93
N ILE A 91 5.83 -13.67 -3.18
CA ILE A 91 4.63 -14.23 -3.78
C ILE A 91 5.03 -15.30 -4.76
N ASN A 92 4.59 -16.51 -4.50
CA ASN A 92 4.79 -17.64 -5.39
C ASN A 92 3.44 -17.99 -6.03
N THR A 93 3.39 -17.86 -7.35
CA THR A 93 2.21 -18.22 -8.14
C THR A 93 2.06 -19.75 -8.20
N SER A 94 0.83 -20.21 -8.24
CA SER A 94 0.53 -21.64 -8.42
C SER A 94 0.93 -22.12 -9.82
N SER A 95 1.38 -23.35 -9.91
CA SER A 95 1.60 -24.05 -11.18
C SER A 95 0.30 -24.52 -11.86
N SER A 96 -0.86 -24.34 -11.21
CA SER A 96 -2.16 -24.81 -11.72
C SER A 96 -2.76 -23.91 -12.82
N GLY A 97 -2.07 -22.85 -13.23
CA GLY A 97 -2.47 -21.98 -14.33
C GLY A 97 -2.99 -20.62 -13.91
N VAL A 98 -3.65 -19.94 -14.85
CA VAL A 98 -4.19 -18.58 -14.65
C VAL A 98 -5.33 -18.63 -13.61
N GLY A 99 -5.26 -17.74 -12.60
CA GLY A 99 -6.24 -17.70 -11.50
C GLY A 99 -6.02 -18.73 -10.39
N GLY A 100 -4.90 -19.48 -10.42
CA GLY A 100 -4.53 -20.39 -9.34
C GLY A 100 -4.16 -19.65 -8.05
N ALA A 101 -4.24 -20.38 -6.92
CA ALA A 101 -3.88 -19.86 -5.61
C ALA A 101 -2.44 -19.34 -5.56
N SER A 102 -2.23 -18.19 -4.96
CA SER A 102 -0.91 -17.60 -4.77
C SER A 102 -0.46 -17.76 -3.32
N ARG A 103 0.75 -18.27 -3.12
CA ARG A 103 1.34 -18.35 -1.79
C ARG A 103 2.02 -17.02 -1.44
N VAL A 104 1.52 -16.35 -0.42
CA VAL A 104 2.12 -15.11 0.08
C VAL A 104 2.83 -15.35 1.39
N VAL A 105 4.15 -15.19 1.38
CA VAL A 105 5.01 -15.38 2.55
C VAL A 105 5.66 -14.07 2.91
N MET A 106 5.56 -13.68 4.18
CA MET A 106 6.19 -12.46 4.70
C MET A 106 7.44 -12.78 5.50
N ARG A 107 8.57 -12.19 5.10
CA ARG A 107 9.87 -12.33 5.77
C ARG A 107 10.36 -13.79 5.87
N GLY A 108 10.07 -14.60 4.87
CA GLY A 108 10.49 -15.99 4.81
C GLY A 108 9.59 -16.99 5.52
N THR A 109 9.83 -18.27 5.27
CA THR A 109 9.09 -19.39 5.84
C THR A 109 9.42 -19.55 7.33
N LYS A 110 8.42 -19.53 8.19
CA LYS A 110 8.62 -19.55 9.66
C LYS A 110 8.41 -20.94 10.27
N SER A 111 7.64 -21.79 9.62
CA SER A 111 7.32 -23.12 10.12
C SER A 111 7.48 -24.16 9.00
N ILE A 112 7.89 -25.37 9.40
CA ILE A 112 7.95 -26.53 8.51
C ILE A 112 6.63 -27.29 8.53
N GLU A 113 5.92 -27.29 9.67
CA GLU A 113 4.68 -28.07 9.85
C GLU A 113 3.40 -27.26 9.58
N GLN A 114 3.46 -25.94 9.80
CA GLN A 114 2.29 -25.07 9.65
C GLN A 114 2.42 -24.17 8.41
N SER A 115 1.27 -23.82 7.86
CA SER A 115 1.21 -22.86 6.77
C SER A 115 1.89 -21.55 7.14
N SER A 116 2.80 -21.08 6.28
CA SER A 116 3.47 -19.77 6.44
C SER A 116 2.76 -18.67 5.66
N ASN A 117 1.53 -18.89 5.18
CA ASN A 117 0.76 -17.95 4.41
C ASN A 117 0.32 -16.77 5.28
N ALA A 118 0.27 -15.58 4.66
CA ALA A 118 -0.31 -14.40 5.27
C ALA A 118 -1.83 -14.52 5.39
N LEU A 119 -2.40 -13.91 6.43
CA LEU A 119 -3.85 -13.81 6.60
C LEU A 119 -4.38 -12.68 5.71
N TYR A 120 -5.47 -12.93 4.99
CA TYR A 120 -6.19 -11.89 4.28
C TYR A 120 -7.31 -11.33 5.16
N VAL A 121 -7.45 -10.02 5.13
CA VAL A 121 -8.48 -9.28 5.88
C VAL A 121 -9.15 -8.31 4.92
N ILE A 122 -10.45 -8.42 4.76
CA ILE A 122 -11.24 -7.54 3.89
C ILE A 122 -12.12 -6.69 4.78
N ASP A 123 -11.97 -5.36 4.69
CA ASP A 123 -12.73 -4.38 5.48
C ASP A 123 -12.78 -4.70 6.98
N GLY A 124 -11.67 -5.22 7.51
CA GLY A 124 -11.53 -5.60 8.91
C GLY A 124 -11.99 -7.02 9.25
N ILE A 125 -12.58 -7.75 8.31
CA ILE A 125 -13.03 -9.12 8.50
C ILE A 125 -11.95 -10.09 8.04
N PRO A 126 -11.40 -10.94 8.92
CA PRO A 126 -10.41 -11.93 8.53
C PRO A 126 -11.04 -13.03 7.66
N MET A 127 -10.45 -13.23 6.50
CA MET A 127 -10.84 -14.29 5.59
C MET A 127 -9.97 -15.52 5.83
N TYR A 128 -10.60 -16.58 6.27
CA TYR A 128 -9.92 -17.87 6.37
C TYR A 128 -9.99 -18.56 5.03
N ASN A 129 -8.84 -18.94 4.49
CA ASN A 129 -8.80 -19.81 3.31
C ASN A 129 -9.36 -21.18 3.68
N PHE A 130 -10.64 -21.37 3.51
CA PHE A 130 -11.29 -22.68 3.57
C PHE A 130 -11.06 -23.46 2.26
N GLY A 131 -9.85 -23.41 1.71
CA GLY A 131 -9.46 -24.27 0.60
C GLY A 131 -9.57 -25.71 1.04
N GLY A 132 -10.69 -26.33 0.73
CA GLY A 132 -11.00 -27.70 1.11
C GLY A 132 -9.92 -28.67 0.64
N GLY A 133 -9.27 -29.30 1.58
CA GLY A 133 -8.36 -30.42 1.33
C GLY A 133 -6.93 -30.14 1.72
N GLY A 134 -6.67 -30.31 3.03
CA GLY A 134 -5.34 -30.51 3.58
C GLY A 134 -4.38 -29.37 3.38
N ASP A 135 -3.93 -28.77 4.47
CA ASP A 135 -2.74 -27.93 4.55
C ASP A 135 -1.53 -28.68 3.98
N THR A 136 -1.44 -28.73 2.67
CA THR A 136 -0.20 -29.14 2.05
C THR A 136 0.67 -27.91 1.93
N GLU A 137 1.83 -27.96 2.49
CA GLU A 137 2.91 -26.96 2.49
C GLU A 137 3.22 -26.41 1.08
N PHE A 138 2.69 -27.03 0.07
CA PHE A 138 2.90 -26.77 -1.36
C PHE A 138 1.67 -26.24 -2.11
N GLY A 139 0.64 -25.75 -1.39
CA GLY A 139 -0.61 -25.29 -1.99
C GLY A 139 -1.49 -26.48 -2.44
N SER A 140 -2.78 -26.34 -2.24
CA SER A 140 -3.72 -27.34 -2.75
C SER A 140 -3.68 -27.33 -4.27
N LYS A 141 -3.46 -28.48 -4.86
CA LYS A 141 -3.48 -28.65 -6.31
C LYS A 141 -4.81 -28.17 -6.87
N GLY A 142 -4.82 -27.04 -7.58
CA GLY A 142 -5.99 -26.54 -8.28
C GLY A 142 -7.07 -25.85 -7.43
N ALA A 143 -6.83 -25.59 -6.12
CA ALA A 143 -7.76 -24.76 -5.36
C ALA A 143 -7.62 -23.30 -5.79
N THR A 144 -8.74 -22.66 -6.08
CA THR A 144 -8.84 -21.23 -6.24
C THR A 144 -8.89 -20.59 -4.85
N GLU A 145 -8.13 -19.55 -4.63
CA GLU A 145 -8.29 -18.74 -3.42
C GLU A 145 -9.52 -17.84 -3.59
N ALA A 146 -10.38 -17.81 -2.57
CA ALA A 146 -11.54 -16.90 -2.56
C ALA A 146 -11.13 -15.43 -2.75
N ILE A 147 -9.89 -15.11 -2.42
CA ILE A 147 -9.32 -13.76 -2.60
C ILE A 147 -9.10 -13.41 -4.09
N ALA A 148 -8.91 -14.39 -4.97
CA ALA A 148 -8.70 -14.17 -6.40
C ALA A 148 -9.97 -13.69 -7.11
N ASP A 149 -11.15 -13.92 -6.50
CA ASP A 149 -12.44 -13.51 -7.07
C ASP A 149 -12.75 -12.02 -6.84
N ILE A 150 -11.92 -11.31 -6.07
CA ILE A 150 -12.08 -9.87 -5.84
C ILE A 150 -11.57 -9.09 -7.04
N ASN A 151 -12.42 -8.21 -7.54
CA ASN A 151 -12.02 -7.30 -8.61
C ASN A 151 -11.02 -6.25 -8.08
N PRO A 152 -9.82 -6.14 -8.66
CA PRO A 152 -8.83 -5.15 -8.23
C PRO A 152 -9.31 -3.70 -8.38
N GLU A 153 -10.30 -3.42 -9.22
CA GLU A 153 -10.87 -2.09 -9.40
C GLU A 153 -11.73 -1.64 -8.20
N ASP A 154 -12.26 -2.60 -7.42
CA ASP A 154 -13.06 -2.31 -6.22
C ASP A 154 -12.20 -2.06 -4.99
N ILE A 155 -10.88 -2.26 -5.10
CA ILE A 155 -9.93 -2.04 -4.02
C ILE A 155 -9.54 -0.56 -3.95
N GLU A 156 -9.69 0.07 -2.79
CA GLU A 156 -9.19 1.42 -2.50
C GLU A 156 -7.70 1.39 -2.18
N SER A 157 -7.32 0.50 -1.25
CA SER A 157 -5.93 0.36 -0.83
C SER A 157 -5.65 -1.01 -0.20
N ILE A 158 -4.38 -1.41 -0.25
CA ILE A 158 -3.90 -2.62 0.43
C ILE A 158 -2.84 -2.20 1.44
N SER A 159 -3.05 -2.56 2.70
CA SER A 159 -2.10 -2.34 3.79
C SER A 159 -1.50 -3.67 4.23
N VAL A 160 -0.17 -3.73 4.25
CA VAL A 160 0.56 -4.95 4.62
C VAL A 160 1.12 -4.80 6.02
N LEU A 161 0.67 -5.67 6.92
CA LEU A 161 1.07 -5.74 8.32
C LEU A 161 2.05 -6.88 8.55
N THR A 162 3.16 -6.58 9.20
CA THR A 162 4.14 -7.62 9.57
C THR A 162 3.64 -8.48 10.72
N GLY A 163 4.16 -9.72 10.83
CA GLY A 163 3.64 -10.76 11.69
C GLY A 163 3.30 -10.35 13.13
N ALA A 164 4.21 -9.66 13.84
CA ALA A 164 3.96 -9.25 15.22
C ALA A 164 2.81 -8.24 15.34
N ALA A 165 2.76 -7.24 14.44
CA ALA A 165 1.71 -6.25 14.39
C ALA A 165 0.37 -6.87 13.98
N ALA A 166 0.40 -7.76 12.99
CA ALA A 166 -0.79 -8.47 12.55
C ALA A 166 -1.34 -9.39 13.65
N ALA A 167 -0.47 -10.13 14.35
CA ALA A 167 -0.87 -11.01 15.44
C ALA A 167 -1.50 -10.26 16.63
N ALA A 168 -1.01 -9.05 16.93
CA ALA A 168 -1.59 -8.20 17.96
C ALA A 168 -3.03 -7.75 17.64
N LEU A 169 -3.36 -7.61 16.35
CA LEU A 169 -4.65 -7.12 15.89
C LEU A 169 -5.65 -8.23 15.57
N TYR A 170 -5.18 -9.32 14.96
CA TYR A 170 -6.02 -10.40 14.44
C TYR A 170 -5.74 -11.78 15.08
N GLY A 171 -4.92 -11.81 16.14
CA GLY A 171 -4.62 -13.03 16.88
C GLY A 171 -3.59 -13.94 16.20
N SER A 172 -3.52 -15.20 16.69
CA SER A 172 -2.50 -16.16 16.28
C SER A 172 -2.52 -16.51 14.78
N ASN A 173 -3.69 -16.45 14.15
CA ASN A 173 -3.85 -16.75 12.72
C ASN A 173 -3.11 -15.76 11.82
N ALA A 174 -2.87 -14.55 12.32
CA ALA A 174 -2.08 -13.53 11.64
C ALA A 174 -0.60 -13.51 12.03
N ALA A 175 -0.09 -14.53 12.72
CA ALA A 175 1.30 -14.61 13.17
C ALA A 175 2.30 -14.52 12.01
N ASN A 176 1.91 -14.97 10.82
CA ASN A 176 2.73 -14.90 9.61
C ASN A 176 2.66 -13.53 8.89
N GLY A 177 1.77 -12.67 9.33
CA GLY A 177 1.46 -11.37 8.74
C GLY A 177 0.03 -11.32 8.21
N ALA A 178 -0.44 -10.11 7.93
CA ALA A 178 -1.77 -9.90 7.35
C ALA A 178 -1.72 -8.90 6.19
N ILE A 179 -2.52 -9.16 5.19
CA ILE A 179 -2.81 -8.28 4.08
C ILE A 179 -4.20 -7.73 4.31
N VAL A 180 -4.30 -6.46 4.65
CA VAL A 180 -5.56 -5.78 4.89
C VAL A 180 -5.96 -5.06 3.60
N ILE A 181 -7.08 -5.46 3.06
CA ILE A 181 -7.69 -4.92 1.85
C ILE A 181 -8.84 -4.03 2.27
N THR A 182 -8.82 -2.80 1.77
CA THR A 182 -9.92 -1.85 1.96
C THR A 182 -10.61 -1.67 0.62
N THR A 183 -11.91 -1.91 0.59
CA THR A 183 -12.75 -1.70 -0.60
C THR A 183 -13.23 -0.24 -0.68
N LYS A 184 -13.66 0.18 -1.86
CA LYS A 184 -14.15 1.55 -2.11
C LYS A 184 -15.54 1.79 -1.53
#